data_e8175d6d696b0ed2024ac5432630a138
#
_entry.id   e8175d6d696b0ed2024ac5432630a138
#
_cell.length_a   1.000
_cell.length_b   1.000
_cell.length_c   1.000
_cell.angle_alpha   90.00
_cell.angle_beta   90.00
_cell.angle_gamma   90.00
#
_symmetry.space_group_name_H-M   'P 1'
#
loop_
_entity.id
_entity.type
_entity.pdbx_description
1 polymer ?
#
loop_
_entity_poly.entity_id
_entity_poly.type
_entity_poly.pdbx_seq_one_letter_code
_entity_poly.pdbx_strand_id
1 'polypeptide(L)'
;MSLNLDPPADPDGYWESLGVTNSPKLGVADKRPKPSKTPTDKAVTIKVIAGQLDKVATKGEQALVDSGMPIYQRGQSIVRPILTEVPASRGRTTLAAGLSQIGAAALTDRLCQAAEWERFDKRSADWVRIDPPSAVSVTILSRNGLWKFPRVAGVITTPTLRPDGSLLTADGYDAATRLFHAADAKLDVMAHIPEELRKDDAVAALKKLQRLLKNFPFVTPTDEAVAISAVITPVIRGAVSVAPMHAFRAST
;
A
#
# COMPACT_ATOMS: atom_id res chain seq x y z
N MET A 1 7.97 10.08 -34.22
CA MET A 1 9.03 11.00 -33.77
C MET A 1 9.35 10.60 -32.33
N SER A 2 10.35 9.73 -32.17
CA SER A 2 10.74 9.19 -30.85
C SER A 2 11.66 10.21 -30.18
N LEU A 3 11.23 10.75 -29.05
CA LEU A 3 12.07 11.57 -28.18
C LEU A 3 13.05 10.66 -27.44
N ASN A 4 14.31 10.71 -27.86
CA ASN A 4 15.43 10.09 -27.19
C ASN A 4 15.79 11.01 -26.01
N LEU A 5 15.45 10.62 -24.78
CA LEU A 5 15.81 11.34 -23.56
C LEU A 5 17.06 10.66 -22.97
N ASP A 6 18.24 11.03 -23.46
CA ASP A 6 19.47 10.73 -22.77
C ASP A 6 19.53 11.52 -21.45
N PRO A 7 19.99 10.92 -20.34
CA PRO A 7 20.12 11.63 -19.08
C PRO A 7 21.16 12.74 -19.22
N PRO A 8 20.97 13.89 -18.54
CA PRO A 8 21.93 14.99 -18.59
C PRO A 8 23.31 14.54 -18.08
N ALA A 9 24.34 14.95 -18.80
CA ALA A 9 25.73 14.72 -18.41
C ALA A 9 25.98 15.27 -16.99
N ASP A 10 26.77 14.53 -16.19
CA ASP A 10 27.24 14.97 -14.87
C ASP A 10 28.53 15.81 -15.08
N PRO A 11 28.45 17.14 -15.12
CA PRO A 11 29.61 17.98 -15.46
C PRO A 11 30.65 18.07 -14.34
N ASP A 12 30.31 17.66 -13.09
CA ASP A 12 31.18 17.90 -11.93
C ASP A 12 31.53 16.65 -11.11
N GLY A 13 31.18 15.43 -11.58
CA GLY A 13 31.42 14.18 -10.84
C GLY A 13 30.66 14.10 -9.50
N TYR A 14 29.65 14.92 -9.33
CA TYR A 14 28.87 15.04 -8.11
C TYR A 14 28.18 13.71 -7.73
N TRP A 15 27.72 12.96 -8.71
CA TRP A 15 27.03 11.69 -8.50
C TRP A 15 27.97 10.55 -8.09
N GLU A 16 29.22 10.55 -8.57
CA GLU A 16 30.24 9.58 -8.14
C GLU A 16 30.64 9.77 -6.68
N SER A 17 30.63 11.02 -6.20
CA SER A 17 30.94 11.33 -4.79
C SER A 17 29.86 10.84 -3.82
N LEU A 18 28.65 10.55 -4.33
CA LEU A 18 27.51 9.99 -3.57
C LEU A 18 27.38 8.46 -3.69
N GLY A 19 28.34 7.79 -4.35
CA GLY A 19 28.32 6.33 -4.53
C GLY A 19 27.28 5.85 -5.55
N VAL A 20 26.76 6.73 -6.40
CA VAL A 20 25.81 6.40 -7.48
C VAL A 20 26.63 6.06 -8.74
N THR A 21 27.14 4.84 -8.81
CA THR A 21 27.74 4.31 -10.03
C THR A 21 26.62 3.87 -10.97
N ASN A 22 26.68 4.41 -12.20
CA ASN A 22 25.97 4.03 -13.43
C ASN A 22 24.68 3.22 -13.28
N SER A 23 23.60 3.85 -13.72
CA SER A 23 22.27 3.23 -13.90
C SER A 23 22.38 1.87 -14.57
N PRO A 24 21.96 0.78 -13.94
CA PRO A 24 21.71 -0.43 -14.67
C PRO A 24 20.53 -0.16 -15.62
N LYS A 25 20.72 -0.46 -16.91
CA LYS A 25 19.65 -0.52 -17.90
C LYS A 25 18.46 -1.22 -17.25
N LEU A 26 17.32 -0.55 -17.18
CA LEU A 26 16.05 -1.12 -16.73
C LEU A 26 15.70 -2.28 -17.67
N GLY A 27 16.20 -3.46 -17.36
CA GLY A 27 15.49 -4.67 -17.69
C GLY A 27 14.24 -4.66 -16.84
N VAL A 28 13.09 -4.55 -17.49
CA VAL A 28 11.79 -4.76 -16.86
C VAL A 28 11.77 -6.19 -16.36
N ALA A 29 12.34 -6.42 -15.19
CA ALA A 29 12.10 -7.63 -14.43
C ALA A 29 10.75 -7.42 -13.75
N ASP A 30 9.70 -7.90 -14.42
CA ASP A 30 8.36 -8.13 -13.85
C ASP A 30 8.50 -9.13 -12.69
N LYS A 31 9.05 -8.69 -11.58
CA LYS A 31 8.97 -9.38 -10.28
C LYS A 31 7.68 -8.95 -9.62
N ARG A 32 6.55 -9.35 -10.22
CA ARG A 32 5.34 -9.55 -9.44
C ARG A 32 5.74 -10.43 -8.26
N PRO A 33 5.40 -10.03 -7.01
CA PRO A 33 5.51 -10.97 -5.90
C PRO A 33 4.72 -12.20 -6.32
N LYS A 34 5.39 -13.34 -6.41
CA LYS A 34 4.71 -14.62 -6.66
C LYS A 34 3.65 -14.71 -5.59
N PRO A 35 2.37 -14.92 -5.95
CA PRO A 35 1.35 -15.16 -4.95
C PRO A 35 1.87 -16.33 -4.11
N SER A 36 1.92 -16.12 -2.79
CA SER A 36 2.24 -17.20 -1.87
C SER A 36 1.21 -18.28 -2.14
N LYS A 37 1.65 -19.35 -2.79
CA LYS A 37 0.87 -20.57 -2.95
C LYS A 37 0.76 -21.20 -1.57
N THR A 38 -0.24 -20.80 -0.82
CA THR A 38 -0.82 -21.70 0.17
C THR A 38 -1.70 -22.65 -0.65
N PRO A 39 -1.44 -23.94 -0.64
CA PRO A 39 -2.24 -24.89 -1.41
C PRO A 39 -3.60 -25.06 -0.72
N THR A 40 -4.60 -24.30 -1.14
CA THR A 40 -5.98 -24.73 -0.93
C THR A 40 -6.40 -25.44 -2.21
N ASP A 41 -6.16 -26.72 -2.18
CA ASP A 41 -6.38 -27.69 -3.24
C ASP A 41 -7.89 -27.99 -3.39
N LYS A 42 -8.68 -27.00 -3.76
CA LYS A 42 -9.97 -27.10 -4.48
C LYS A 42 -10.37 -25.70 -4.90
N ALA A 43 -10.24 -25.40 -6.19
CA ALA A 43 -10.85 -24.21 -6.75
C ALA A 43 -12.33 -24.18 -6.38
N VAL A 44 -12.77 -23.10 -5.73
CA VAL A 44 -14.17 -22.92 -5.30
C VAL A 44 -15.00 -22.77 -6.56
N THR A 45 -15.94 -23.71 -6.81
CA THR A 45 -16.85 -23.64 -7.95
C THR A 45 -18.13 -22.91 -7.59
N ILE A 46 -18.48 -21.87 -8.33
CA ILE A 46 -19.69 -21.08 -8.14
C ILE A 46 -20.67 -21.36 -9.27
N LYS A 47 -21.80 -21.98 -8.94
CA LYS A 47 -22.89 -22.26 -9.88
C LYS A 47 -23.79 -21.04 -10.02
N VAL A 48 -23.89 -20.53 -11.25
CA VAL A 48 -24.76 -19.40 -11.60
C VAL A 48 -26.16 -19.91 -11.92
N ILE A 49 -27.12 -19.62 -11.03
CA ILE A 49 -28.51 -20.04 -11.16
C ILE A 49 -29.35 -18.77 -11.42
N ALA A 50 -30.18 -18.82 -12.45
CA ALA A 50 -31.10 -17.72 -12.76
C ALA A 50 -32.04 -17.43 -11.59
N GLY A 51 -32.29 -16.14 -11.31
CA GLY A 51 -33.11 -15.69 -10.19
C GLY A 51 -32.43 -15.71 -8.82
N GLN A 52 -31.13 -16.05 -8.73
CA GLN A 52 -30.37 -16.09 -7.46
C GLN A 52 -29.13 -15.21 -7.49
N LEU A 53 -29.21 -14.04 -8.14
CA LEU A 53 -28.07 -13.13 -8.30
C LEU A 53 -27.48 -12.69 -6.95
N ASP A 54 -28.32 -12.45 -5.96
CA ASP A 54 -27.93 -12.08 -4.60
C ASP A 54 -27.04 -13.13 -3.93
N LYS A 55 -27.45 -14.40 -4.05
CA LYS A 55 -26.70 -15.54 -3.48
C LYS A 55 -25.40 -15.80 -4.25
N VAL A 56 -25.44 -15.68 -5.58
CA VAL A 56 -24.27 -15.82 -6.44
C VAL A 56 -23.24 -14.72 -6.14
N ALA A 57 -23.71 -13.47 -6.01
CA ALA A 57 -22.86 -12.34 -5.64
C ALA A 57 -22.23 -12.52 -4.24
N THR A 58 -22.99 -13.04 -3.28
CA THR A 58 -22.49 -13.32 -1.92
C THR A 58 -21.42 -14.43 -1.92
N LYS A 59 -21.59 -15.46 -2.73
CA LYS A 59 -20.56 -16.51 -2.91
C LYS A 59 -19.31 -15.96 -3.60
N GLY A 60 -19.47 -15.10 -4.61
CA GLY A 60 -18.37 -14.44 -5.28
C GLY A 60 -17.58 -13.52 -4.33
N GLU A 61 -18.27 -12.74 -3.51
CA GLU A 61 -17.64 -11.91 -2.49
C GLU A 61 -16.86 -12.76 -1.47
N GLN A 62 -17.44 -13.87 -1.01
CA GLN A 62 -16.77 -14.77 -0.08
C GLN A 62 -15.52 -15.39 -0.71
N ALA A 63 -15.59 -15.84 -1.96
CA ALA A 63 -14.44 -16.37 -2.68
C ALA A 63 -13.29 -15.34 -2.81
N LEU A 64 -13.63 -14.06 -3.04
CA LEU A 64 -12.65 -12.98 -3.04
C LEU A 64 -12.00 -12.78 -1.66
N VAL A 65 -12.77 -12.86 -0.58
CA VAL A 65 -12.22 -12.76 0.78
C VAL A 65 -11.30 -13.95 1.08
N ASP A 66 -11.74 -15.15 0.76
CA ASP A 66 -11.00 -16.40 1.04
C ASP A 66 -9.73 -16.53 0.16
N SER A 67 -9.69 -15.87 -0.99
CA SER A 67 -8.51 -15.87 -1.87
C SER A 67 -7.29 -15.13 -1.28
N GLY A 68 -7.48 -14.32 -0.24
CA GLY A 68 -6.42 -13.51 0.35
C GLY A 68 -5.88 -12.38 -0.55
N MET A 69 -6.56 -12.09 -1.68
CA MET A 69 -6.19 -10.97 -2.53
C MET A 69 -6.26 -9.64 -1.76
N PRO A 70 -5.39 -8.67 -2.05
CA PRO A 70 -5.36 -7.38 -1.37
C PRO A 70 -6.54 -6.49 -1.81
N ILE A 71 -7.73 -6.88 -1.40
CA ILE A 71 -9.00 -6.19 -1.63
C ILE A 71 -9.56 -5.76 -0.28
N TYR A 72 -9.86 -4.47 -0.17
CA TYR A 72 -10.28 -3.85 1.08
C TYR A 72 -11.48 -2.95 0.87
N GLN A 73 -12.16 -2.58 1.97
CA GLN A 73 -13.16 -1.52 1.93
C GLN A 73 -12.64 -0.24 2.61
N ARG A 74 -12.91 0.90 1.99
CA ARG A 74 -12.67 2.22 2.55
C ARG A 74 -13.89 3.11 2.31
N GLY A 75 -14.60 3.45 3.41
CA GLY A 75 -15.88 4.15 3.28
C GLY A 75 -16.88 3.34 2.45
N GLN A 76 -17.37 3.94 1.38
CA GLN A 76 -18.33 3.34 0.45
C GLN A 76 -17.68 2.79 -0.83
N SER A 77 -16.39 2.46 -0.80
CA SER A 77 -15.65 1.97 -1.97
C SER A 77 -14.88 0.71 -1.65
N ILE A 78 -14.78 -0.17 -2.64
CA ILE A 78 -13.82 -1.28 -2.65
C ILE A 78 -12.52 -0.75 -3.24
N VAL A 79 -11.41 -0.99 -2.55
CA VAL A 79 -10.09 -0.44 -2.90
C VAL A 79 -9.02 -1.51 -2.87
N ARG A 80 -7.92 -1.25 -3.57
CA ARG A 80 -6.68 -2.03 -3.50
C ARG A 80 -5.48 -1.13 -3.28
N PRO A 81 -4.42 -1.60 -2.59
CA PRO A 81 -3.15 -0.90 -2.54
C PRO A 81 -2.52 -0.81 -3.93
N ILE A 82 -1.92 0.34 -4.21
CA ILE A 82 -1.13 0.57 -5.42
C ILE A 82 0.15 1.32 -5.07
N LEU A 83 1.19 1.08 -5.86
CA LEU A 83 2.38 1.91 -5.92
C LEU A 83 2.36 2.60 -7.29
N THR A 84 2.38 3.92 -7.29
CA THR A 84 2.35 4.73 -8.50
C THR A 84 3.59 5.61 -8.56
N GLU A 85 4.23 5.63 -9.69
CA GLU A 85 5.33 6.54 -9.95
C GLU A 85 4.79 7.95 -10.13
N VAL A 86 5.27 8.89 -9.32
CA VAL A 86 4.83 10.29 -9.35
C VAL A 86 6.04 11.21 -9.56
N PRO A 87 5.84 12.35 -10.24
CA PRO A 87 6.90 13.34 -10.40
C PRO A 87 7.37 13.88 -9.04
N ALA A 88 8.68 13.99 -8.88
CA ALA A 88 9.33 14.59 -7.73
C ALA A 88 10.11 15.84 -8.16
N SER A 89 10.66 16.59 -7.18
CA SER A 89 11.43 17.80 -7.46
C SER A 89 12.64 17.50 -8.37
N ARG A 90 13.05 18.48 -9.16
CA ARG A 90 14.20 18.44 -10.06
C ARG A 90 14.11 17.33 -11.13
N GLY A 91 12.91 17.09 -11.68
CA GLY A 91 12.71 16.11 -12.76
C GLY A 91 12.88 14.64 -12.35
N ARG A 92 12.96 14.34 -11.06
CA ARG A 92 13.01 12.97 -10.54
C ARG A 92 11.61 12.39 -10.42
N THR A 93 11.52 11.09 -10.29
CA THR A 93 10.29 10.37 -9.94
C THR A 93 10.45 9.66 -8.60
N THR A 94 9.35 9.44 -7.89
CA THR A 94 9.30 8.67 -6.66
C THR A 94 8.08 7.76 -6.68
N LEU A 95 8.13 6.66 -5.92
CA LEU A 95 6.97 5.79 -5.73
C LEU A 95 6.09 6.34 -4.61
N ALA A 96 4.85 6.62 -4.93
CA ALA A 96 3.82 6.97 -3.96
C ALA A 96 2.90 5.77 -3.72
N ALA A 97 2.75 5.41 -2.46
CA ALA A 97 1.79 4.40 -2.07
C ALA A 97 0.40 5.02 -1.92
N GLY A 98 -0.62 4.33 -2.40
CA GLY A 98 -1.98 4.82 -2.34
C GLY A 98 -3.02 3.71 -2.40
N LEU A 99 -4.28 4.11 -2.35
CA LEU A 99 -5.43 3.23 -2.52
C LEU A 99 -6.14 3.60 -3.81
N SER A 100 -6.33 2.63 -4.69
CA SER A 100 -7.09 2.77 -5.93
C SER A 100 -8.43 2.06 -5.79
N GLN A 101 -9.50 2.72 -6.24
CA GLN A 101 -10.83 2.12 -6.29
C GLN A 101 -10.88 1.01 -7.34
N ILE A 102 -11.57 -0.08 -7.03
CA ILE A 102 -11.78 -1.20 -7.95
C ILE A 102 -13.12 -0.97 -8.67
N GLY A 103 -13.05 -0.84 -9.99
CA GLY A 103 -14.23 -0.76 -10.85
C GLY A 103 -14.77 -2.15 -11.22
N ALA A 104 -15.94 -2.19 -11.88
CA ALA A 104 -16.64 -3.44 -12.20
C ALA A 104 -15.81 -4.42 -13.04
N ALA A 105 -15.12 -3.93 -14.07
CA ALA A 105 -14.28 -4.78 -14.93
C ALA A 105 -13.11 -5.42 -14.14
N ALA A 106 -12.42 -4.61 -13.32
CA ALA A 106 -11.33 -5.09 -12.48
C ALA A 106 -11.82 -6.06 -11.39
N LEU A 107 -13.03 -5.88 -10.87
CA LEU A 107 -13.63 -6.81 -9.92
C LEU A 107 -14.01 -8.13 -10.59
N THR A 108 -14.52 -8.08 -11.84
CA THR A 108 -14.80 -9.28 -12.63
C THR A 108 -13.53 -10.10 -12.88
N ASP A 109 -12.42 -9.46 -13.24
CA ASP A 109 -11.12 -10.13 -13.39
C ASP A 109 -10.70 -10.84 -12.10
N ARG A 110 -10.87 -10.20 -10.95
CA ARG A 110 -10.58 -10.81 -9.64
C ARG A 110 -11.49 -11.99 -9.32
N LEU A 111 -12.77 -11.92 -9.69
CA LEU A 111 -13.71 -13.02 -9.54
C LEU A 111 -13.33 -14.25 -10.40
N CYS A 112 -12.79 -14.03 -11.61
CA CYS A 112 -12.23 -15.11 -12.43
C CYS A 112 -11.03 -15.78 -11.74
N GLN A 113 -10.20 -15.00 -11.05
CA GLN A 113 -9.02 -15.52 -10.36
C GLN A 113 -9.37 -16.25 -9.04
N ALA A 114 -10.47 -15.85 -8.38
CA ALA A 114 -10.85 -16.35 -7.06
C ALA A 114 -11.67 -17.65 -7.12
N ALA A 115 -12.40 -17.92 -8.21
CA ALA A 115 -13.29 -19.08 -8.31
C ALA A 115 -13.50 -19.52 -9.77
N GLU A 116 -13.90 -20.76 -9.92
CA GLU A 116 -14.43 -21.28 -11.19
C GLU A 116 -15.94 -21.03 -11.26
N TRP A 117 -16.43 -20.63 -12.43
CA TRP A 117 -17.82 -20.26 -12.62
C TRP A 117 -18.49 -21.19 -13.60
N GLU A 118 -19.66 -21.71 -13.25
CA GLU A 118 -20.41 -22.64 -14.05
C GLU A 118 -21.87 -22.19 -14.22
N ARG A 119 -22.45 -22.49 -15.37
CA ARG A 119 -23.86 -22.34 -15.66
C ARG A 119 -24.40 -23.63 -16.24
N PHE A 120 -25.62 -24.01 -15.85
CA PHE A 120 -26.29 -25.15 -16.44
C PHE A 120 -26.70 -24.86 -17.87
N ASP A 121 -26.21 -25.66 -18.81
CA ASP A 121 -26.62 -25.63 -20.22
C ASP A 121 -27.71 -26.69 -20.46
N LYS A 122 -28.91 -26.21 -20.84
CA LYS A 122 -30.06 -27.09 -21.14
C LYS A 122 -29.87 -27.99 -22.33
N ARG A 123 -28.98 -27.63 -23.26
CA ARG A 123 -28.75 -28.42 -24.48
C ARG A 123 -27.90 -29.65 -24.21
N SER A 124 -26.82 -29.47 -23.45
CA SER A 124 -25.95 -30.57 -23.05
C SER A 124 -26.44 -31.27 -21.78
N ALA A 125 -27.43 -30.72 -21.09
CA ALA A 125 -27.92 -31.15 -19.77
C ALA A 125 -26.78 -31.22 -18.73
N ASP A 126 -25.78 -30.35 -18.82
CA ASP A 126 -24.58 -30.37 -17.99
C ASP A 126 -24.20 -28.94 -17.54
N TRP A 127 -23.29 -28.86 -16.55
CA TRP A 127 -22.70 -27.63 -16.08
C TRP A 127 -21.49 -27.27 -16.95
N VAL A 128 -21.54 -26.12 -17.59
CA VAL A 128 -20.47 -25.62 -18.46
C VAL A 128 -19.77 -24.43 -17.82
N ARG A 129 -18.45 -24.37 -17.95
CA ARG A 129 -17.63 -23.27 -17.47
C ARG A 129 -17.97 -21.98 -18.22
N ILE A 130 -18.10 -20.90 -17.48
CA ILE A 130 -18.38 -19.56 -18.00
C ILE A 130 -17.50 -18.53 -17.27
N ASP A 131 -17.43 -17.32 -17.81
CA ASP A 131 -16.92 -16.17 -17.06
C ASP A 131 -17.97 -15.67 -16.04
N PRO A 132 -17.53 -15.04 -14.93
CA PRO A 132 -18.48 -14.41 -13.98
C PRO A 132 -19.36 -13.42 -14.72
N PRO A 133 -20.69 -13.51 -14.57
CA PRO A 133 -21.59 -12.50 -15.15
C PRO A 133 -21.27 -11.10 -14.63
N SER A 134 -21.23 -10.10 -15.49
CA SER A 134 -20.96 -8.69 -15.10
C SER A 134 -21.94 -8.16 -14.04
N ALA A 135 -23.17 -8.68 -14.03
CA ALA A 135 -24.16 -8.38 -13.02
C ALA A 135 -23.69 -8.74 -11.59
N VAL A 136 -22.82 -9.74 -11.42
CA VAL A 136 -22.27 -10.14 -10.12
C VAL A 136 -21.35 -9.05 -9.58
N SER A 137 -20.40 -8.58 -10.37
CA SER A 137 -19.47 -7.50 -9.96
C SER A 137 -20.21 -6.19 -9.68
N VAL A 138 -21.18 -5.83 -10.50
CA VAL A 138 -22.03 -4.64 -10.28
C VAL A 138 -22.83 -4.78 -8.99
N THR A 139 -23.42 -5.95 -8.73
CA THR A 139 -24.17 -6.21 -7.49
C THR A 139 -23.27 -6.14 -6.26
N ILE A 140 -22.07 -6.72 -6.31
CA ILE A 140 -21.12 -6.60 -5.20
C ILE A 140 -20.77 -5.12 -4.96
N LEU A 141 -20.41 -4.36 -6.00
CA LEU A 141 -20.07 -2.95 -5.87
C LEU A 141 -21.21 -2.11 -5.28
N SER A 142 -22.45 -2.41 -5.63
CA SER A 142 -23.64 -1.65 -5.16
C SER A 142 -23.95 -1.83 -3.67
N ARG A 143 -23.30 -2.76 -2.96
CA ARG A 143 -23.52 -3.00 -1.52
C ARG A 143 -23.01 -1.89 -0.60
N ASN A 144 -22.23 -0.95 -1.11
CA ASN A 144 -21.82 0.33 -0.48
C ASN A 144 -21.51 0.23 1.03
N GLY A 145 -20.36 -0.35 1.38
CA GLY A 145 -19.91 -0.45 2.78
C GLY A 145 -20.45 -1.66 3.57
N LEU A 146 -21.34 -2.48 2.98
CA LEU A 146 -21.87 -3.70 3.58
C LEU A 146 -21.10 -4.96 3.16
N TRP A 147 -19.85 -4.80 2.74
CA TRP A 147 -18.99 -5.91 2.32
C TRP A 147 -18.33 -6.61 3.50
N LYS A 148 -17.92 -7.85 3.26
CA LYS A 148 -17.10 -8.64 4.19
C LYS A 148 -15.60 -8.35 4.09
N PHE A 149 -15.16 -7.52 3.14
CA PHE A 149 -13.76 -7.17 2.99
C PHE A 149 -13.22 -6.45 4.23
N PRO A 150 -11.95 -6.69 4.62
CA PRO A 150 -11.32 -5.95 5.70
C PRO A 150 -11.34 -4.44 5.43
N ARG A 151 -11.49 -3.64 6.49
CA ARG A 151 -11.43 -2.18 6.37
C ARG A 151 -9.98 -1.71 6.35
N VAL A 152 -9.62 -0.85 5.39
CA VAL A 152 -8.29 -0.26 5.32
C VAL A 152 -8.34 1.23 5.64
N ALA A 153 -7.43 1.68 6.52
CA ALA A 153 -7.27 3.08 6.87
C ALA A 153 -6.36 3.81 5.88
N GLY A 154 -5.29 3.16 5.43
CA GLY A 154 -4.33 3.73 4.50
C GLY A 154 -3.23 2.76 4.10
N VAL A 155 -2.30 3.25 3.27
CA VAL A 155 -1.08 2.52 2.89
C VAL A 155 0.12 3.28 3.44
N ILE A 156 1.10 2.55 3.96
CA ILE A 156 2.37 3.08 4.42
C ILE A 156 3.51 2.34 3.72
N THR A 157 4.63 3.03 3.55
CA THR A 157 5.86 2.45 2.93
C THR A 157 7.00 2.32 3.92
N THR A 158 6.82 2.82 5.14
CA THR A 158 7.82 2.79 6.21
C THR A 158 7.24 2.17 7.46
N PRO A 159 8.06 1.53 8.30
CA PRO A 159 7.63 1.05 9.59
C PRO A 159 6.98 2.14 10.44
N THR A 160 5.94 1.79 11.20
CA THR A 160 5.25 2.71 12.11
C THR A 160 4.92 2.02 13.43
N LEU A 161 4.59 2.81 14.45
CA LEU A 161 4.17 2.29 15.74
C LEU A 161 2.70 1.89 15.73
N ARG A 162 2.39 0.76 16.35
CA ARG A 162 1.01 0.39 16.70
C ARG A 162 0.58 1.07 18.00
N PRO A 163 -0.71 1.14 18.31
CA PRO A 163 -1.20 1.71 19.57
C PRO A 163 -0.67 1.03 20.84
N ASP A 164 -0.25 -0.23 20.75
CA ASP A 164 0.36 -0.99 21.85
C ASP A 164 1.88 -0.73 22.02
N GLY A 165 2.44 0.15 21.18
CA GLY A 165 3.87 0.47 21.19
C GLY A 165 4.75 -0.50 20.39
N SER A 166 4.19 -1.58 19.84
CA SER A 166 4.94 -2.49 18.96
C SER A 166 5.17 -1.87 17.57
N LEU A 167 6.19 -2.36 16.86
CA LEU A 167 6.51 -1.88 15.53
C LEU A 167 5.76 -2.69 14.45
N LEU A 168 5.07 -1.99 13.54
CA LEU A 168 4.55 -2.58 12.31
C LEU A 168 5.66 -2.56 11.25
N THR A 169 6.20 -3.74 10.96
CA THR A 169 7.33 -3.92 10.03
C THR A 169 7.04 -4.93 8.93
N ALA A 170 6.11 -5.87 9.20
CA ALA A 170 5.74 -6.91 8.25
C ALA A 170 4.96 -6.32 7.07
N ASP A 171 5.29 -6.78 5.85
CA ASP A 171 4.53 -6.44 4.66
C ASP A 171 3.12 -7.01 4.70
N GLY A 172 2.20 -6.26 4.10
CA GLY A 172 0.81 -6.66 3.98
C GLY A 172 -0.13 -5.90 4.90
N TYR A 173 -1.31 -6.48 5.13
CA TYR A 173 -2.36 -5.87 5.92
C TYR A 173 -2.22 -6.17 7.41
N ASP A 174 -2.23 -5.12 8.22
CA ASP A 174 -2.25 -5.20 9.67
C ASP A 174 -3.66 -4.91 10.22
N ALA A 175 -4.27 -5.92 10.81
CA ALA A 175 -5.64 -5.82 11.31
C ALA A 175 -5.77 -4.88 12.52
N ALA A 176 -4.71 -4.73 13.34
CA ALA A 176 -4.72 -3.89 14.53
C ALA A 176 -4.79 -2.40 14.17
N THR A 177 -4.00 -1.97 13.19
CA THR A 177 -3.97 -0.58 12.72
C THR A 177 -4.87 -0.32 11.52
N ARG A 178 -5.30 -1.38 10.83
CA ARG A 178 -5.97 -1.34 9.51
C ARG A 178 -5.12 -0.66 8.44
N LEU A 179 -3.81 -0.66 8.59
CA LEU A 179 -2.88 -0.17 7.59
C LEU A 179 -2.42 -1.31 6.69
N PHE A 180 -2.13 -0.97 5.44
CA PHE A 180 -1.41 -1.86 4.55
C PHE A 180 0.03 -1.37 4.45
N HIS A 181 0.99 -2.18 4.88
CA HIS A 181 2.41 -1.88 4.75
C HIS A 181 2.89 -2.43 3.40
N ALA A 182 3.36 -1.54 2.54
CA ALA A 182 4.02 -1.87 1.28
C ALA A 182 5.47 -1.40 1.40
N ALA A 183 6.37 -2.27 1.88
CA ALA A 183 7.77 -1.89 2.09
C ALA A 183 8.40 -1.38 0.79
N ASP A 184 9.07 -0.25 0.88
CA ASP A 184 9.93 0.21 -0.21
C ASP A 184 11.25 -0.60 -0.14
N ALA A 185 11.44 -1.49 -1.12
CA ALA A 185 12.63 -2.33 -1.20
C ALA A 185 13.96 -1.53 -1.30
N LYS A 186 13.88 -0.23 -1.60
CA LYS A 186 15.03 0.68 -1.63
C LYS A 186 15.39 1.23 -0.25
N LEU A 187 14.46 1.13 0.71
CA LEU A 187 14.66 1.61 2.08
C LEU A 187 14.95 0.41 2.98
N ASP A 188 16.21 0.10 3.18
CA ASP A 188 16.63 -0.87 4.19
C ASP A 188 16.55 -0.23 5.60
N VAL A 189 15.34 0.13 5.98
CA VAL A 189 15.05 0.79 7.26
C VAL A 189 15.23 -0.19 8.43
N MET A 190 14.98 -1.49 8.18
CA MET A 190 15.00 -2.52 9.22
C MET A 190 16.41 -2.86 9.70
N ALA A 191 17.41 -2.79 8.82
CA ALA A 191 18.80 -3.07 9.19
C ALA A 191 19.38 -2.08 10.23
N HIS A 192 18.64 -1.00 10.52
CA HIS A 192 19.08 0.05 11.45
C HIS A 192 18.30 0.09 12.77
N ILE A 193 17.35 -0.81 12.98
CA ILE A 193 16.58 -0.88 14.23
C ILE A 193 17.17 -1.99 15.10
N PRO A 194 17.82 -1.65 16.24
CA PRO A 194 18.34 -2.65 17.17
C PRO A 194 17.20 -3.52 17.74
N GLU A 195 17.48 -4.81 18.00
CA GLU A 195 16.52 -5.70 18.66
C GLU A 195 16.18 -5.21 20.09
N GLU A 196 17.18 -4.68 20.81
CA GLU A 196 17.01 -4.04 22.10
C GLU A 196 17.33 -2.55 22.00
N LEU A 197 16.30 -1.73 22.15
CA LEU A 197 16.44 -0.27 22.13
C LEU A 197 16.94 0.26 23.47
N ARG A 198 18.06 0.99 23.45
CA ARG A 198 18.67 1.65 24.60
C ARG A 198 18.53 3.17 24.51
N LYS A 199 18.71 3.84 25.64
CA LYS A 199 18.67 5.30 25.69
C LYS A 199 19.67 5.96 24.74
N ASP A 200 20.85 5.37 24.58
CA ASP A 200 21.90 5.89 23.70
C ASP A 200 21.48 5.81 22.22
N ASP A 201 20.73 4.78 21.82
CA ASP A 201 20.17 4.65 20.47
C ASP A 201 19.15 5.76 20.20
N ALA A 202 18.29 6.03 21.17
CA ALA A 202 17.32 7.13 21.07
C ALA A 202 18.01 8.50 20.97
N VAL A 203 19.06 8.73 21.77
CA VAL A 203 19.87 9.96 21.68
C VAL A 203 20.57 10.09 20.35
N ALA A 204 21.12 9.00 19.82
CA ALA A 204 21.77 8.98 18.50
C ALA A 204 20.76 9.27 17.37
N ALA A 205 19.56 8.69 17.43
CA ALA A 205 18.47 8.95 16.50
C ALA A 205 18.01 10.42 16.56
N LEU A 206 17.84 10.97 17.76
CA LEU A 206 17.47 12.38 17.95
C LEU A 206 18.50 13.31 17.33
N LYS A 207 19.79 13.05 17.53
CA LYS A 207 20.89 13.83 16.91
C LYS A 207 20.84 13.77 15.37
N LYS A 208 20.41 12.63 14.78
CA LYS A 208 20.20 12.54 13.32
C LYS A 208 19.08 13.46 12.86
N LEU A 209 17.96 13.51 13.60
CA LEU A 209 16.85 14.43 13.30
C LEU A 209 17.27 15.89 13.45
N GLN A 210 18.00 16.24 14.50
CA GLN A 210 18.53 17.60 14.70
C GLN A 210 19.42 18.06 13.54
N ARG A 211 20.20 17.17 12.96
CA ARG A 211 21.03 17.52 11.78
C ARG A 211 20.21 17.97 10.56
N LEU A 212 18.98 17.47 10.40
CA LEU A 212 18.10 17.92 9.30
C LEU A 212 17.70 19.39 9.46
N LEU A 213 17.64 19.87 10.70
CA LEU A 213 17.21 21.20 11.07
C LEU A 213 18.39 22.15 11.39
N LYS A 214 19.66 21.70 11.25
CA LYS A 214 20.86 22.42 11.66
C LYS A 214 20.97 23.87 11.11
N ASN A 215 20.48 24.09 9.91
CA ASN A 215 20.56 25.38 9.24
C ASN A 215 19.28 26.22 9.37
N PHE A 216 18.31 25.75 10.16
CA PHE A 216 17.08 26.47 10.39
C PHE A 216 17.29 27.52 11.49
N PRO A 217 16.91 28.79 11.30
CA PRO A 217 17.19 29.89 12.23
C PRO A 217 16.21 29.87 13.42
N PHE A 218 16.32 28.92 14.32
CA PHE A 218 15.53 28.90 15.56
C PHE A 218 15.94 30.03 16.49
N VAL A 219 14.97 30.67 17.10
CA VAL A 219 15.21 31.76 18.06
C VAL A 219 15.61 31.19 19.42
N THR A 220 14.98 30.10 19.82
CA THR A 220 15.24 29.43 21.12
C THR A 220 15.41 27.92 20.95
N PRO A 221 16.07 27.24 21.92
CA PRO A 221 16.11 25.77 21.95
C PRO A 221 14.73 25.12 22.03
N THR A 222 13.73 25.81 22.59
CA THR A 222 12.33 25.35 22.64
C THR A 222 11.73 25.28 21.24
N ASP A 223 12.03 26.24 20.37
CA ASP A 223 11.55 26.27 18.99
C ASP A 223 12.10 25.07 18.21
N GLU A 224 13.39 24.75 18.40
CA GLU A 224 14.00 23.55 17.82
C GLU A 224 13.30 22.27 18.31
N ALA A 225 13.03 22.14 19.61
CA ALA A 225 12.33 21.00 20.19
C ALA A 225 10.92 20.84 19.64
N VAL A 226 10.18 21.95 19.45
CA VAL A 226 8.85 21.97 18.81
C VAL A 226 8.94 21.53 17.37
N ALA A 227 9.94 21.97 16.61
CA ALA A 227 10.15 21.56 15.23
C ALA A 227 10.45 20.07 15.10
N ILE A 228 11.28 19.51 15.98
CA ILE A 228 11.55 18.06 16.04
C ILE A 228 10.28 17.30 16.39
N SER A 229 9.50 17.77 17.35
CA SER A 229 8.19 17.19 17.68
C SER A 229 7.26 17.18 16.49
N ALA A 230 7.25 18.24 15.66
CA ALA A 230 6.46 18.30 14.44
C ALA A 230 6.90 17.28 13.40
N VAL A 231 8.19 16.95 13.31
CA VAL A 231 8.70 15.89 12.42
C VAL A 231 8.31 14.50 12.92
N ILE A 232 8.36 14.25 14.21
CA ILE A 232 8.08 12.93 14.82
C ILE A 232 6.56 12.65 14.80
N THR A 233 5.73 13.64 15.07
CA THR A 233 4.28 13.49 15.25
C THR A 233 3.57 12.76 14.09
N PRO A 234 3.80 13.08 12.81
CA PRO A 234 3.17 12.36 11.71
C PRO A 234 3.52 10.87 11.68
N VAL A 235 4.75 10.52 12.06
CA VAL A 235 5.23 9.13 12.05
C VAL A 235 4.53 8.30 13.13
N ILE A 236 4.35 8.85 14.32
CA ILE A 236 3.73 8.16 15.45
C ILE A 236 2.23 8.44 15.58
N ARG A 237 1.64 9.21 14.66
CA ARG A 237 0.24 9.68 14.77
C ARG A 237 -0.76 8.55 14.97
N GLY A 238 -0.51 7.39 14.36
CA GLY A 238 -1.36 6.21 14.50
C GLY A 238 -1.32 5.54 15.87
N ALA A 239 -0.26 5.78 16.64
CA ALA A 239 -0.05 5.19 17.98
C ALA A 239 -0.61 6.06 19.12
N VAL A 240 -0.94 7.33 18.85
CA VAL A 240 -1.43 8.27 19.86
C VAL A 240 -2.86 8.71 19.60
N SER A 241 -3.67 8.80 20.64
CA SER A 241 -5.08 9.21 20.54
C SER A 241 -5.21 10.70 20.17
N VAL A 242 -4.32 11.53 20.70
CA VAL A 242 -4.28 12.98 20.49
C VAL A 242 -2.89 13.37 20.01
N ALA A 243 -2.80 14.25 19.02
CA ALA A 243 -1.54 14.79 18.54
C ALA A 243 -1.51 16.32 18.76
N PRO A 244 -0.36 16.88 19.13
CA PRO A 244 -0.20 18.33 19.27
C PRO A 244 -0.33 18.99 17.90
N MET A 245 -0.85 20.20 17.89
CA MET A 245 -0.79 21.11 16.75
C MET A 245 0.53 21.88 16.82
N HIS A 246 1.25 21.96 15.71
CA HIS A 246 2.48 22.72 15.59
C HIS A 246 2.24 23.93 14.68
N ALA A 247 2.65 25.11 15.12
CA ALA A 247 2.59 26.34 14.34
C ALA A 247 4.00 26.91 14.17
N PHE A 248 4.33 27.31 12.94
CA PHE A 248 5.59 27.97 12.63
C PHE A 248 5.31 29.41 12.20
N ARG A 249 6.05 30.33 12.79
CA ARG A 249 5.99 31.76 12.45
C ARG A 249 7.36 32.22 12.02
N ALA A 250 7.45 32.86 10.85
CA ALA A 250 8.62 33.61 10.43
C ALA A 250 8.42 35.08 10.74
N SER A 251 9.45 35.77 11.21
CA SER A 251 9.48 37.24 11.23
C SER A 251 9.67 37.72 9.78
N THR A 252 8.80 38.58 9.31
CA THR A 252 8.96 39.32 8.04
C THR A 252 9.98 40.43 8.22
#